data_dc94335eded212129045c81d6987b20f
#
_entry.id   dc94335eded212129045c81d6987b20f
#
_cell.length_a   1.000
_cell.length_b   1.000
_cell.length_c   1.000
_cell.angle_alpha   90.00
_cell.angle_beta   90.00
_cell.angle_gamma   90.00
#
_symmetry.space_group_name_H-M   'P 1'
#
loop_
_entity.id
_entity.type
_entity.pdbx_description
1 polymer ?
#
loop_
_entity_poly.entity_id
_entity_poly.type
_entity_poly.pdbx_seq_one_letter_code
_entity_poly.pdbx_strand_id
1 'polypeptide(L)'
;MWAEPRPANPPGLGPRDWALVAAFVVWSAAELVFRQDLTPGPLLLLGALAAIAPLLWRRTHPLVAVLVSFGTLTIIDVVRILTGSQGLPLNSVAATLILAYALFRWGSGREAAGGLVVIGVWLAITHVADPMDVWETIAAYAFFLFAAALGAAIRYRAKMRTRDIDQAKAREREQLARELHDTVAHHVSGIAIQAQAGRAVAVSNPQGAIEALATIEDAATRTLTELRAIVGVLRTPQDTEFGPQPGVAEIEQLATTGQSLPRIQVTLSGEFGDLSPAVGAAIYRLAQESITNARRHARHATQVTVAVTGDDEQVRVTIDDDGSPTGNRSPAGYGLVGMQERASLLGGSFRAGPAAERGWRVEAVLPRTGAPR
;
A
#
# COMPACT_ATOMS: atom_id res chain seq x y z
N MET A 1 20.70 -13.15 12.03
CA MET A 1 21.33 -12.15 11.15
C MET A 1 21.77 -12.74 9.82
N TRP A 2 22.53 -13.85 9.77
CA TRP A 2 23.07 -14.42 8.52
C TRP A 2 22.02 -14.75 7.45
N ALA A 3 20.87 -15.31 7.81
CA ALA A 3 19.80 -15.72 6.91
C ALA A 3 18.76 -14.61 6.63
N GLU A 4 19.02 -13.37 7.05
CA GLU A 4 18.03 -12.30 6.92
C GLU A 4 17.96 -11.81 5.47
N PRO A 5 16.78 -11.83 4.82
CA PRO A 5 16.61 -11.40 3.44
C PRO A 5 16.74 -9.86 3.33
N ARG A 6 16.95 -9.38 2.11
CA ARG A 6 16.88 -7.94 1.82
C ARG A 6 15.49 -7.39 2.16
N PRO A 7 15.40 -6.13 2.62
CA PRO A 7 14.11 -5.45 2.73
C PRO A 7 13.39 -5.43 1.37
N ALA A 8 12.08 -5.68 1.39
CA ALA A 8 11.25 -5.56 0.20
C ALA A 8 11.17 -4.08 -0.24
N ASN A 9 11.15 -3.85 -1.57
CA ASN A 9 10.93 -2.55 -2.19
C ASN A 9 11.87 -1.41 -1.69
N PRO A 10 13.18 -1.47 -1.97
CA PRO A 10 14.04 -0.32 -1.72
C PRO A 10 13.58 0.86 -2.59
N PRO A 11 13.58 2.10 -2.04
CA PRO A 11 13.22 3.28 -2.83
C PRO A 11 14.12 3.40 -4.06
N GLY A 12 13.53 3.67 -5.22
CA GLY A 12 14.26 3.91 -6.46
C GLY A 12 15.18 5.13 -6.42
N LEU A 13 15.98 5.29 -7.47
CA LEU A 13 16.82 6.47 -7.68
C LEU A 13 15.96 7.73 -7.78
N GLY A 14 16.28 8.74 -6.98
CA GLY A 14 15.60 10.02 -6.98
C GLY A 14 16.56 11.20 -7.13
N PRO A 15 16.05 12.43 -7.31
CA PRO A 15 16.87 13.64 -7.47
C PRO A 15 17.78 13.90 -6.26
N ARG A 16 17.38 13.47 -5.06
CA ARG A 16 18.19 13.56 -3.85
C ARG A 16 19.47 12.71 -3.90
N ASP A 17 19.45 11.59 -4.61
CA ASP A 17 20.60 10.71 -4.75
C ASP A 17 21.63 11.33 -5.69
N TRP A 18 21.18 11.94 -6.78
CA TRP A 18 22.02 12.70 -7.69
C TRP A 18 22.62 13.95 -7.01
N ALA A 19 21.82 14.68 -6.24
CA ALA A 19 22.30 15.83 -5.47
C ALA A 19 23.37 15.44 -4.46
N LEU A 20 23.22 14.29 -3.79
CA LEU A 20 24.23 13.76 -2.87
C LEU A 20 25.55 13.46 -3.59
N VAL A 21 25.50 12.73 -4.70
CA VAL A 21 26.71 12.40 -5.48
C VAL A 21 27.36 13.68 -6.02
N ALA A 22 26.58 14.60 -6.58
CA ALA A 22 27.07 15.88 -7.07
C ALA A 22 27.77 16.69 -5.97
N ALA A 23 27.22 16.72 -4.76
CA ALA A 23 27.85 17.42 -3.63
C ALA A 23 29.22 16.84 -3.28
N PHE A 24 29.38 15.52 -3.27
CA PHE A 24 30.67 14.88 -3.00
C PHE A 24 31.65 15.04 -4.15
N VAL A 25 31.19 15.07 -5.40
CA VAL A 25 32.03 15.35 -6.58
C VAL A 25 32.55 16.79 -6.54
N VAL A 26 31.68 17.76 -6.23
CA VAL A 26 32.07 19.15 -6.03
C VAL A 26 33.05 19.29 -4.87
N TRP A 27 32.81 18.59 -3.76
CA TRP A 27 33.77 18.58 -2.64
C TRP A 27 35.12 18.02 -3.06
N SER A 28 35.18 16.88 -3.78
CA SER A 28 36.42 16.32 -4.29
C SER A 28 37.17 17.28 -5.21
N ALA A 29 36.44 17.97 -6.11
CA ALA A 29 37.05 18.94 -6.99
C ALA A 29 37.59 20.18 -6.23
N ALA A 30 36.82 20.67 -5.27
CA ALA A 30 37.25 21.77 -4.40
C ALA A 30 38.50 21.39 -3.59
N GLU A 31 38.54 20.19 -3.04
CA GLU A 31 39.65 19.68 -2.26
C GLU A 31 40.93 19.62 -3.10
N LEU A 32 40.86 19.18 -4.37
CA LEU A 32 41.99 19.18 -5.30
C LEU A 32 42.49 20.58 -5.66
N VAL A 33 41.63 21.59 -5.65
CA VAL A 33 41.99 22.98 -5.93
C VAL A 33 42.62 23.66 -4.72
N PHE A 34 42.09 23.41 -3.53
CA PHE A 34 42.50 24.16 -2.32
C PHE A 34 43.62 23.47 -1.49
N ARG A 35 43.81 22.16 -1.65
CA ARG A 35 44.87 21.43 -0.95
C ARG A 35 46.15 21.46 -1.76
N GLN A 36 47.14 22.22 -1.28
CA GLN A 36 48.44 22.37 -1.92
C GLN A 36 49.39 21.16 -1.66
N ASP A 37 49.09 20.31 -0.71
CA ASP A 37 49.78 19.09 -0.35
C ASP A 37 49.51 17.91 -1.31
N LEU A 38 48.48 18.03 -2.14
CA LEU A 38 48.14 17.02 -3.13
C LEU A 38 48.84 17.33 -4.47
N THR A 39 49.57 16.36 -4.99
CA THR A 39 49.95 16.40 -6.40
C THR A 39 48.72 16.23 -7.26
N PRO A 40 48.19 17.28 -7.91
CA PRO A 40 46.96 17.19 -8.68
C PRO A 40 47.18 16.26 -9.87
N GLY A 41 46.60 15.06 -9.78
CA GLY A 41 46.62 14.11 -10.87
C GLY A 41 45.21 13.72 -11.28
N PRO A 42 44.91 13.61 -12.57
CA PRO A 42 43.62 13.13 -13.05
C PRO A 42 43.27 11.75 -12.47
N LEU A 43 44.22 10.95 -12.11
CA LEU A 43 44.08 9.65 -11.45
C LEU A 43 43.42 9.75 -10.06
N LEU A 44 43.77 10.76 -9.26
CA LEU A 44 43.16 10.98 -7.94
C LEU A 44 41.67 11.34 -8.06
N LEU A 45 41.32 12.20 -9.03
CA LEU A 45 39.93 12.55 -9.29
C LEU A 45 39.15 11.36 -9.81
N LEU A 46 39.70 10.58 -10.75
CA LEU A 46 39.04 9.37 -11.27
C LEU A 46 38.82 8.34 -10.16
N GLY A 47 39.82 8.16 -9.26
CA GLY A 47 39.69 7.30 -8.10
C GLY A 47 38.60 7.76 -7.14
N ALA A 48 38.49 9.06 -6.85
CA ALA A 48 37.45 9.63 -6.03
C ALA A 48 36.04 9.44 -6.68
N LEU A 49 35.95 9.71 -7.97
CA LEU A 49 34.71 9.48 -8.72
C LEU A 49 34.26 8.01 -8.70
N ALA A 50 35.22 7.08 -8.90
CA ALA A 50 34.96 5.65 -8.85
C ALA A 50 34.54 5.17 -7.44
N ALA A 51 35.02 5.81 -6.38
CA ALA A 51 34.61 5.52 -5.01
C ALA A 51 33.25 6.13 -4.63
N ILE A 52 32.88 7.27 -5.22
CA ILE A 52 31.63 8.01 -4.90
C ILE A 52 30.46 7.55 -5.77
N ALA A 53 30.67 7.24 -7.06
CA ALA A 53 29.63 6.84 -7.99
C ALA A 53 28.74 5.66 -7.49
N PRO A 54 29.27 4.63 -6.78
CA PRO A 54 28.48 3.54 -6.23
C PRO A 54 27.42 3.96 -5.21
N LEU A 55 27.45 5.19 -4.70
CA LEU A 55 26.37 5.74 -3.88
C LEU A 55 25.01 5.71 -4.60
N LEU A 56 24.98 5.74 -5.93
CA LEU A 56 23.76 5.62 -6.71
C LEU A 56 23.10 4.23 -6.56
N TRP A 57 23.91 3.18 -6.40
CA TRP A 57 23.43 1.80 -6.28
C TRP A 57 23.33 1.31 -4.84
N ARG A 58 23.60 2.14 -3.86
CA ARG A 58 23.68 1.78 -2.44
C ARG A 58 22.41 1.11 -1.88
N ARG A 59 21.24 1.34 -2.52
CA ARG A 59 19.95 0.76 -2.08
C ARG A 59 19.60 -0.52 -2.81
N THR A 60 19.91 -0.61 -4.09
CA THR A 60 19.55 -1.76 -4.95
C THR A 60 20.60 -2.88 -4.90
N HIS A 61 21.90 -2.51 -4.90
CA HIS A 61 23.01 -3.45 -4.90
C HIS A 61 24.07 -3.03 -3.85
N PRO A 62 23.72 -3.07 -2.54
CA PRO A 62 24.59 -2.50 -1.49
C PRO A 62 25.96 -3.17 -1.40
N LEU A 63 26.07 -4.51 -1.54
CA LEU A 63 27.34 -5.20 -1.53
C LEU A 63 28.21 -4.83 -2.74
N VAL A 64 27.62 -4.74 -3.94
CA VAL A 64 28.35 -4.34 -5.15
C VAL A 64 28.88 -2.91 -5.01
N ALA A 65 28.06 -2.01 -4.47
CA ALA A 65 28.47 -0.64 -4.19
C ALA A 65 29.68 -0.57 -3.23
N VAL A 66 29.67 -1.38 -2.17
CA VAL A 66 30.78 -1.52 -1.23
C VAL A 66 32.01 -2.09 -1.92
N LEU A 67 31.88 -3.19 -2.67
CA LEU A 67 33.01 -3.83 -3.37
C LEU A 67 33.69 -2.88 -4.37
N VAL A 68 32.92 -2.14 -5.17
CA VAL A 68 33.45 -1.20 -6.15
C VAL A 68 34.16 -0.05 -5.44
N SER A 69 33.50 0.58 -4.46
CA SER A 69 34.05 1.74 -3.77
C SER A 69 35.33 1.39 -2.96
N PHE A 70 35.22 0.43 -2.05
CA PHE A 70 36.33 0.04 -1.20
C PHE A 70 37.41 -0.74 -1.96
N GLY A 71 37.05 -1.48 -3.02
CA GLY A 71 38.01 -2.09 -3.93
C GLY A 71 38.87 -1.05 -4.65
N THR A 72 38.27 0.02 -5.15
CA THR A 72 39.00 1.14 -5.76
C THR A 72 39.95 1.79 -4.77
N LEU A 73 39.49 2.07 -3.54
CA LEU A 73 40.32 2.66 -2.49
C LEU A 73 41.49 1.74 -2.11
N THR A 74 41.23 0.43 -1.98
CA THR A 74 42.25 -0.58 -1.72
C THR A 74 43.33 -0.59 -2.80
N ILE A 75 42.94 -0.53 -4.09
CA ILE A 75 43.87 -0.47 -5.22
C ILE A 75 44.74 0.80 -5.11
N ILE A 76 44.12 1.95 -4.80
CA ILE A 76 44.86 3.21 -4.63
C ILE A 76 45.87 3.08 -3.50
N ASP A 77 45.50 2.57 -2.34
CA ASP A 77 46.39 2.42 -1.20
C ASP A 77 47.55 1.42 -1.48
N VAL A 78 47.25 0.30 -2.15
CA VAL A 78 48.29 -0.64 -2.58
C VAL A 78 49.28 0.00 -3.55
N VAL A 79 48.80 0.78 -4.54
CA VAL A 79 49.70 1.51 -5.46
C VAL A 79 50.55 2.52 -4.69
N ARG A 80 50.00 3.23 -3.71
CA ARG A 80 50.75 4.15 -2.84
C ARG A 80 51.87 3.43 -2.08
N ILE A 81 51.58 2.28 -1.48
CA ILE A 81 52.57 1.45 -0.79
C ILE A 81 53.72 1.07 -1.76
N LEU A 82 53.36 0.58 -2.95
CA LEU A 82 54.35 0.10 -3.94
C LEU A 82 55.21 1.22 -4.54
N THR A 83 54.65 2.42 -4.69
CA THR A 83 55.38 3.58 -5.27
C THR A 83 56.05 4.45 -4.25
N GLY A 84 55.83 4.22 -2.95
CA GLY A 84 56.34 5.08 -1.88
C GLY A 84 55.76 6.51 -1.92
N SER A 85 54.65 6.71 -2.64
CA SER A 85 54.04 8.04 -2.77
C SER A 85 53.30 8.41 -1.50
N GLN A 86 53.67 9.55 -0.92
CA GLN A 86 52.97 10.14 0.22
C GLN A 86 51.87 11.09 -0.31
N GLY A 87 50.67 10.66 -0.28
CA GLY A 87 49.52 11.51 -0.60
C GLY A 87 48.36 11.11 0.26
N LEU A 88 47.83 12.02 1.07
CA LEU A 88 46.63 11.77 1.88
C LEU A 88 45.44 11.57 0.97
N PRO A 89 44.55 10.59 1.25
CA PRO A 89 43.31 10.44 0.52
C PRO A 89 42.45 11.69 0.64
N LEU A 90 41.58 11.92 -0.36
CA LEU A 90 40.65 13.03 -0.30
C LEU A 90 39.65 12.82 0.87
N ASN A 91 39.37 13.87 1.63
CA ASN A 91 38.41 13.81 2.74
C ASN A 91 37.00 13.47 2.25
N SER A 92 36.69 13.73 0.97
CA SER A 92 35.47 13.31 0.30
C SER A 92 35.24 11.79 0.30
N VAL A 93 36.26 10.98 0.57
CA VAL A 93 36.18 9.53 0.81
C VAL A 93 35.28 9.22 2.02
N ALA A 94 35.08 10.18 2.95
CA ALA A 94 34.07 10.04 4.02
C ALA A 94 32.65 9.72 3.50
N ALA A 95 32.34 9.98 2.21
CA ALA A 95 31.14 9.51 1.54
C ALA A 95 30.93 7.99 1.66
N THR A 96 32.01 7.21 1.80
CA THR A 96 31.97 5.75 1.96
C THR A 96 31.28 5.28 3.25
N LEU A 97 31.22 6.14 4.28
CA LEU A 97 30.43 5.87 5.49
C LEU A 97 28.95 5.67 5.17
N ILE A 98 28.45 6.36 4.14
CA ILE A 98 27.07 6.19 3.66
C ILE A 98 26.87 4.78 3.07
N LEU A 99 27.91 4.19 2.47
CA LEU A 99 27.87 2.82 1.96
C LEU A 99 27.83 1.79 3.09
N ALA A 100 28.59 2.00 4.16
CA ALA A 100 28.52 1.17 5.36
C ALA A 100 27.12 1.22 5.98
N TYR A 101 26.54 2.40 6.13
CA TYR A 101 25.15 2.56 6.56
C TYR A 101 24.18 1.83 5.61
N ALA A 102 24.29 2.04 4.29
CA ALA A 102 23.39 1.48 3.30
C ALA A 102 23.45 -0.06 3.25
N LEU A 103 24.65 -0.63 3.40
CA LEU A 103 24.87 -2.06 3.45
C LEU A 103 24.05 -2.72 4.57
N PHE A 104 24.07 -2.16 5.76
CA PHE A 104 23.30 -2.67 6.92
C PHE A 104 21.82 -2.32 6.86
N ARG A 105 21.46 -1.23 6.19
CA ARG A 105 20.07 -0.79 6.03
C ARG A 105 19.32 -1.60 4.96
N TRP A 106 19.98 -1.92 3.82
CA TRP A 106 19.35 -2.48 2.62
C TRP A 106 19.89 -3.85 2.20
N GLY A 107 21.10 -4.24 2.65
CA GLY A 107 21.69 -5.53 2.33
C GLY A 107 21.04 -6.70 3.06
N SER A 108 21.25 -7.90 2.55
CA SER A 108 20.97 -9.14 3.29
C SER A 108 22.00 -9.36 4.41
N GLY A 109 21.70 -10.28 5.32
CA GLY A 109 22.64 -10.61 6.39
C GLY A 109 24.00 -11.13 5.88
N ARG A 110 23.98 -11.88 4.77
CA ARG A 110 25.23 -12.37 4.11
C ARG A 110 26.01 -11.24 3.46
N GLU A 111 25.32 -10.31 2.81
CA GLU A 111 25.94 -9.14 2.20
C GLU A 111 26.55 -8.21 3.25
N ALA A 112 25.85 -8.00 4.37
CA ALA A 112 26.36 -7.20 5.48
C ALA A 112 27.66 -7.80 6.07
N ALA A 113 27.70 -9.11 6.25
CA ALA A 113 28.88 -9.80 6.73
C ALA A 113 30.06 -9.73 5.72
N GLY A 114 29.79 -10.02 4.44
CA GLY A 114 30.81 -9.92 3.39
C GLY A 114 31.34 -8.51 3.21
N GLY A 115 30.46 -7.51 3.20
CA GLY A 115 30.86 -6.11 3.07
C GLY A 115 31.62 -5.59 4.29
N LEU A 116 31.31 -6.09 5.51
CA LEU A 116 32.11 -5.76 6.70
C LEU A 116 33.54 -6.26 6.59
N VAL A 117 33.74 -7.46 6.05
CA VAL A 117 35.09 -8.00 5.78
C VAL A 117 35.84 -7.11 4.78
N VAL A 118 35.18 -6.70 3.70
CA VAL A 118 35.80 -5.80 2.69
C VAL A 118 36.19 -4.46 3.30
N ILE A 119 35.34 -3.85 4.10
CA ILE A 119 35.67 -2.59 4.80
C ILE A 119 36.83 -2.79 5.78
N GLY A 120 36.84 -3.89 6.53
CA GLY A 120 37.89 -4.21 7.48
C GLY A 120 39.25 -4.43 6.80
N VAL A 121 39.28 -5.13 5.66
CA VAL A 121 40.48 -5.34 4.86
C VAL A 121 41.02 -4.01 4.33
N TRP A 122 40.14 -3.16 3.79
CA TRP A 122 40.56 -1.83 3.34
C TRP A 122 41.15 -0.99 4.49
N LEU A 123 40.48 -0.92 5.64
CA LEU A 123 40.98 -0.18 6.81
C LEU A 123 42.38 -0.68 7.26
N ALA A 124 42.60 -2.00 7.23
CA ALA A 124 43.91 -2.58 7.58
C ALA A 124 44.99 -2.19 6.56
N ILE A 125 44.68 -2.17 5.26
CA ILE A 125 45.60 -1.76 4.21
C ILE A 125 45.91 -0.26 4.31
N THR A 126 44.89 0.57 4.54
CA THR A 126 45.04 2.02 4.74
C THR A 126 45.97 2.32 5.93
N HIS A 127 45.83 1.58 7.03
CA HIS A 127 46.70 1.74 8.20
C HIS A 127 48.19 1.41 7.88
N VAL A 128 48.45 0.47 6.94
CA VAL A 128 49.79 0.18 6.47
C VAL A 128 50.29 1.26 5.51
N ALA A 129 49.42 1.79 4.64
CA ALA A 129 49.76 2.83 3.68
C ALA A 129 50.00 4.20 4.33
N ASP A 130 49.34 4.48 5.42
CA ASP A 130 49.35 5.73 6.17
C ASP A 130 49.21 5.42 7.67
N PRO A 131 50.31 5.16 8.37
CA PRO A 131 50.30 4.78 9.78
C PRO A 131 49.67 5.88 10.63
N MET A 132 48.51 5.59 11.14
CA MET A 132 47.71 6.46 12.04
C MET A 132 48.14 6.22 13.49
N ASP A 133 47.95 7.22 14.34
CA ASP A 133 48.06 7.00 15.76
C ASP A 133 46.94 6.11 16.30
N VAL A 134 47.06 5.65 17.56
CA VAL A 134 46.06 4.74 18.17
C VAL A 134 44.69 5.38 18.23
N TRP A 135 44.58 6.68 18.46
CA TRP A 135 43.31 7.39 18.59
C TRP A 135 42.65 7.59 17.23
N GLU A 136 43.39 7.92 16.20
CA GLU A 136 42.92 8.03 14.82
C GLU A 136 42.42 6.69 14.30
N THR A 137 43.16 5.62 14.58
CA THR A 137 42.78 4.26 14.23
C THR A 137 41.44 3.88 14.91
N ILE A 138 41.32 4.08 16.23
CA ILE A 138 40.10 3.83 16.97
C ILE A 138 38.94 4.66 16.39
N ALA A 139 39.15 5.94 16.11
CA ALA A 139 38.14 6.80 15.55
C ALA A 139 37.66 6.32 14.17
N ALA A 140 38.56 5.92 13.27
CA ALA A 140 38.23 5.41 11.95
C ALA A 140 37.31 4.17 12.05
N TYR A 141 37.70 3.17 12.84
CA TYR A 141 36.84 1.98 13.05
C TYR A 141 35.52 2.31 13.71
N ALA A 142 35.51 3.23 14.70
CA ALA A 142 34.32 3.66 15.40
C ALA A 142 33.30 4.34 14.46
N PHE A 143 33.76 5.17 13.51
CA PHE A 143 32.87 5.83 12.54
C PHE A 143 32.19 4.81 11.60
N PHE A 144 32.92 3.81 11.09
CA PHE A 144 32.32 2.77 10.25
C PHE A 144 31.37 1.88 11.05
N LEU A 145 31.75 1.51 12.28
CA LEU A 145 30.85 0.74 13.16
C LEU A 145 29.59 1.51 13.52
N PHE A 146 29.72 2.81 13.79
CA PHE A 146 28.58 3.69 14.05
C PHE A 146 27.63 3.77 12.84
N ALA A 147 28.17 3.97 11.63
CA ALA A 147 27.38 4.00 10.41
C ALA A 147 26.64 2.67 10.17
N ALA A 148 27.32 1.55 10.37
CA ALA A 148 26.74 0.21 10.27
C ALA A 148 25.65 -0.01 11.33
N ALA A 149 25.92 0.34 12.59
CA ALA A 149 24.97 0.22 13.69
C ALA A 149 23.71 1.10 13.45
N LEU A 150 23.88 2.32 12.96
CA LEU A 150 22.79 3.21 12.61
C LEU A 150 21.92 2.62 11.50
N GLY A 151 22.54 2.05 10.44
CA GLY A 151 21.82 1.36 9.38
C GLY A 151 20.99 0.17 9.89
N ALA A 152 21.60 -0.66 10.73
CA ALA A 152 20.93 -1.79 11.37
C ALA A 152 19.80 -1.36 12.31
N ALA A 153 20.01 -0.32 13.11
CA ALA A 153 19.01 0.21 14.04
C ALA A 153 17.78 0.76 13.30
N ILE A 154 17.98 1.52 12.23
CA ILE A 154 16.88 2.04 11.41
C ILE A 154 16.11 0.90 10.71
N ARG A 155 16.82 -0.12 10.20
CA ARG A 155 16.21 -1.33 9.66
C ARG A 155 15.35 -2.05 10.69
N TYR A 156 15.89 -2.25 11.89
CA TYR A 156 15.20 -2.92 12.99
C TYR A 156 13.93 -2.15 13.40
N ARG A 157 14.04 -0.82 13.58
CA ARG A 157 12.88 0.05 13.88
C ARG A 157 11.79 -0.03 12.81
N ALA A 158 12.16 -0.03 11.53
CA ALA A 158 11.20 -0.16 10.44
C ALA A 158 10.45 -1.51 10.51
N LYS A 159 11.18 -2.60 10.78
CA LYS A 159 10.61 -3.95 10.93
C LYS A 159 9.67 -4.06 12.15
N MET A 160 10.06 -3.45 13.28
CA MET A 160 9.21 -3.42 14.49
C MET A 160 7.91 -2.65 14.23
N ARG A 161 8.00 -1.49 13.57
CA ARG A 161 6.82 -0.69 13.24
C ARG A 161 5.80 -1.45 12.38
N THR A 162 6.26 -2.23 11.40
CA THR A 162 5.37 -3.08 10.59
C THR A 162 4.71 -4.15 11.46
N ARG A 163 5.47 -4.80 12.33
CA ARG A 163 4.95 -5.82 13.26
C ARG A 163 3.92 -5.25 14.25
N ASP A 164 4.17 -4.04 14.76
CA ASP A 164 3.25 -3.38 15.70
C ASP A 164 1.91 -3.08 15.02
N ILE A 165 1.95 -2.62 13.75
CA ILE A 165 0.74 -2.40 12.95
C ILE A 165 -0.02 -3.71 12.71
N ASP A 166 0.68 -4.78 12.33
CA ASP A 166 0.05 -6.09 12.08
C ASP A 166 -0.55 -6.68 13.37
N GLN A 167 0.15 -6.52 14.51
CA GLN A 167 -0.38 -6.93 15.81
C GLN A 167 -1.59 -6.09 16.24
N ALA A 168 -1.58 -4.77 16.00
CA ALA A 168 -2.72 -3.92 16.30
C ALA A 168 -3.95 -4.36 15.50
N LYS A 169 -3.80 -4.61 14.20
CA LYS A 169 -4.86 -5.14 13.34
C LYS A 169 -5.37 -6.52 13.80
N ALA A 170 -4.47 -7.40 14.25
CA ALA A 170 -4.87 -8.71 14.75
C ALA A 170 -5.69 -8.61 16.05
N ARG A 171 -5.29 -7.74 16.97
CA ARG A 171 -6.03 -7.49 18.23
C ARG A 171 -7.41 -6.87 17.97
N GLU A 172 -7.48 -5.92 17.04
CA GLU A 172 -8.75 -5.31 16.61
C GLU A 172 -9.71 -6.36 16.05
N ARG A 173 -9.22 -7.26 15.17
CA ARG A 173 -10.04 -8.36 14.62
C ARG A 173 -10.52 -9.32 15.73
N GLU A 174 -9.67 -9.64 16.69
CA GLU A 174 -10.02 -10.51 17.81
C GLU A 174 -11.07 -9.85 18.73
N GLN A 175 -10.93 -8.56 18.99
CA GLN A 175 -11.91 -7.80 19.76
C GLN A 175 -13.27 -7.76 19.06
N LEU A 176 -13.29 -7.44 17.78
CA LEU A 176 -14.53 -7.43 16.97
C LEU A 176 -15.18 -8.82 16.91
N ALA A 177 -14.40 -9.89 16.81
CA ALA A 177 -14.93 -11.25 16.84
C ALA A 177 -15.60 -11.58 18.18
N ARG A 178 -15.06 -11.10 19.31
CA ARG A 178 -15.68 -11.25 20.65
C ARG A 178 -16.97 -10.45 20.76
N GLU A 179 -16.96 -9.17 20.33
CA GLU A 179 -18.15 -8.32 20.35
C GLU A 179 -19.28 -8.89 19.47
N LEU A 180 -18.92 -9.46 18.32
CA LEU A 180 -19.86 -10.18 17.46
C LEU A 180 -20.44 -11.41 18.15
N HIS A 181 -19.58 -12.22 18.79
CA HIS A 181 -20.03 -13.42 19.50
C HIS A 181 -20.99 -13.08 20.64
N ASP A 182 -20.67 -12.06 21.43
CA ASP A 182 -21.49 -11.61 22.55
C ASP A 182 -22.84 -11.06 22.07
N THR A 183 -22.83 -10.29 20.99
CA THR A 183 -24.06 -9.76 20.38
C THR A 183 -24.95 -10.89 19.86
N VAL A 184 -24.38 -11.85 19.11
CA VAL A 184 -25.10 -13.01 18.60
C VAL A 184 -25.67 -13.86 19.73
N ALA A 185 -24.86 -14.16 20.74
CA ALA A 185 -25.29 -14.96 21.88
C ALA A 185 -26.45 -14.31 22.64
N HIS A 186 -26.42 -12.98 22.82
CA HIS A 186 -27.47 -12.20 23.46
C HIS A 186 -28.80 -12.29 22.67
N HIS A 187 -28.76 -12.05 21.37
CA HIS A 187 -29.95 -12.10 20.52
C HIS A 187 -30.53 -13.51 20.40
N VAL A 188 -29.69 -14.53 20.22
CA VAL A 188 -30.14 -15.93 20.15
C VAL A 188 -30.79 -16.36 21.47
N SER A 189 -30.22 -15.94 22.60
CA SER A 189 -30.81 -16.21 23.93
C SER A 189 -32.19 -15.55 24.07
N GLY A 190 -32.33 -14.31 23.63
CA GLY A 190 -33.62 -13.59 23.62
C GLY A 190 -34.68 -14.30 22.76
N ILE A 191 -34.31 -14.75 21.56
CA ILE A 191 -35.18 -15.53 20.66
C ILE A 191 -35.61 -16.84 21.33
N ALA A 192 -34.70 -17.55 21.99
CA ALA A 192 -34.99 -18.80 22.67
C ALA A 192 -35.97 -18.61 23.83
N ILE A 193 -35.85 -17.54 24.63
CA ILE A 193 -36.76 -17.19 25.72
C ILE A 193 -38.16 -16.89 25.16
N GLN A 194 -38.25 -16.09 24.09
CA GLN A 194 -39.54 -15.76 23.44
C GLN A 194 -40.23 -17.00 22.86
N ALA A 195 -39.45 -17.90 22.25
CA ALA A 195 -39.98 -19.18 21.75
C ALA A 195 -40.52 -20.08 22.86
N GLN A 196 -39.85 -20.13 24.04
CA GLN A 196 -40.29 -20.87 25.20
C GLN A 196 -41.60 -20.28 25.78
N ALA A 197 -41.67 -18.94 25.90
CA ALA A 197 -42.84 -18.24 26.37
C ALA A 197 -44.07 -18.46 25.42
N GLY A 198 -43.89 -18.33 24.12
CA GLY A 198 -44.89 -18.59 23.12
C GLY A 198 -45.43 -20.03 23.17
N ARG A 199 -44.55 -21.01 23.32
CA ARG A 199 -44.92 -22.42 23.52
C ARG A 199 -45.73 -22.66 24.77
N ALA A 200 -45.38 -22.01 25.87
CA ALA A 200 -46.06 -22.19 27.15
C ALA A 200 -47.53 -21.71 27.12
N VAL A 201 -47.83 -20.66 26.34
CA VAL A 201 -49.18 -20.06 26.23
C VAL A 201 -49.96 -20.57 25.04
N ALA A 202 -49.39 -21.35 24.15
CA ALA A 202 -49.99 -21.72 22.85
C ALA A 202 -51.37 -22.38 22.96
N VAL A 203 -51.61 -23.18 23.97
CA VAL A 203 -52.89 -23.89 24.18
C VAL A 203 -53.92 -23.00 24.87
N SER A 204 -53.49 -22.17 25.83
CA SER A 204 -54.41 -21.32 26.62
C SER A 204 -54.67 -19.96 25.98
N ASN A 205 -53.70 -19.42 25.21
CA ASN A 205 -53.80 -18.14 24.50
C ASN A 205 -53.09 -18.25 23.15
N PRO A 206 -53.75 -18.78 22.10
CA PRO A 206 -53.16 -18.91 20.75
C PRO A 206 -52.74 -17.56 20.16
N GLN A 207 -53.45 -16.48 20.45
CA GLN A 207 -53.11 -15.14 19.96
C GLN A 207 -51.79 -14.64 20.59
N GLY A 208 -51.53 -14.86 21.86
CA GLY A 208 -50.29 -14.54 22.51
C GLY A 208 -49.12 -15.35 21.96
N ALA A 209 -49.33 -16.59 21.49
CA ALA A 209 -48.30 -17.37 20.82
C ALA A 209 -47.95 -16.79 19.44
N ILE A 210 -48.91 -16.28 18.68
CA ILE A 210 -48.71 -15.60 17.40
C ILE A 210 -47.91 -14.30 17.60
N GLU A 211 -48.21 -13.52 18.63
CA GLU A 211 -47.45 -12.29 18.99
C GLU A 211 -46.01 -12.61 19.38
N ALA A 212 -45.75 -13.70 20.08
CA ALA A 212 -44.40 -14.15 20.39
C ALA A 212 -43.60 -14.54 19.14
N LEU A 213 -44.24 -15.20 18.16
CA LEU A 213 -43.63 -15.53 16.87
C LEU A 213 -43.26 -14.27 16.07
N ALA A 214 -44.17 -13.28 16.02
CA ALA A 214 -43.91 -12.00 15.34
C ALA A 214 -42.71 -11.26 15.99
N THR A 215 -42.61 -11.29 17.31
CA THR A 215 -41.46 -10.71 18.06
C THR A 215 -40.18 -11.42 17.73
N ILE A 216 -40.16 -12.75 17.59
CA ILE A 216 -39.00 -13.54 17.17
C ILE A 216 -38.54 -13.18 15.76
N GLU A 217 -39.52 -13.10 14.82
CA GLU A 217 -39.22 -12.73 13.42
C GLU A 217 -38.55 -11.35 13.32
N ASP A 218 -39.10 -10.39 14.06
CA ASP A 218 -38.57 -9.01 14.09
C ASP A 218 -37.18 -8.95 14.73
N ALA A 219 -36.92 -9.69 15.82
CA ALA A 219 -35.63 -9.79 16.47
C ALA A 219 -34.58 -10.46 15.56
N ALA A 220 -34.97 -11.55 14.89
CA ALA A 220 -34.07 -12.26 13.96
C ALA A 220 -33.71 -11.38 12.76
N THR A 221 -34.66 -10.65 12.19
CA THR A 221 -34.44 -9.75 11.04
C THR A 221 -33.50 -8.59 11.41
N ARG A 222 -33.68 -7.98 12.59
CA ARG A 222 -32.80 -6.94 13.11
C ARG A 222 -31.39 -7.46 13.31
N THR A 223 -31.24 -8.61 13.98
CA THR A 223 -29.94 -9.23 14.24
C THR A 223 -29.19 -9.55 12.94
N LEU A 224 -29.87 -10.10 11.93
CA LEU A 224 -29.25 -10.38 10.63
C LEU A 224 -28.79 -9.10 9.93
N THR A 225 -29.54 -8.01 10.06
CA THR A 225 -29.17 -6.72 9.47
C THR A 225 -27.94 -6.12 10.16
N GLU A 226 -27.89 -6.15 11.49
CA GLU A 226 -26.74 -5.70 12.29
C GLU A 226 -25.47 -6.52 11.99
N LEU A 227 -25.60 -7.86 11.97
CA LEU A 227 -24.49 -8.74 11.62
C LEU A 227 -23.94 -8.48 10.21
N ARG A 228 -24.82 -8.27 9.22
CA ARG A 228 -24.40 -7.93 7.86
C ARG A 228 -23.68 -6.58 7.79
N ALA A 229 -24.10 -5.59 8.56
CA ALA A 229 -23.45 -4.29 8.65
C ALA A 229 -22.04 -4.42 9.23
N ILE A 230 -21.86 -5.17 10.33
CA ILE A 230 -20.57 -5.37 10.99
C ILE A 230 -19.62 -6.20 10.10
N VAL A 231 -20.11 -7.30 9.51
CA VAL A 231 -19.31 -8.12 8.58
C VAL A 231 -18.94 -7.33 7.31
N GLY A 232 -19.82 -6.42 6.87
CA GLY A 232 -19.54 -5.51 5.75
C GLY A 232 -18.37 -4.56 6.01
N VAL A 233 -18.22 -4.07 7.24
CA VAL A 233 -17.08 -3.24 7.68
C VAL A 233 -15.79 -4.07 7.80
N LEU A 234 -15.88 -5.34 8.18
CA LEU A 234 -14.73 -6.26 8.32
C LEU A 234 -14.21 -6.80 6.98
N ARG A 235 -15.04 -6.79 5.95
CA ARG A 235 -14.63 -7.16 4.60
C ARG A 235 -13.80 -6.04 3.99
N THR A 236 -12.50 -6.07 4.21
CA THR A 236 -11.54 -5.27 3.45
C THR A 236 -11.65 -5.63 1.96
N PRO A 237 -11.44 -4.68 1.04
CA PRO A 237 -11.44 -4.94 -0.41
C PRO A 237 -10.50 -6.05 -0.87
N GLN A 238 -9.55 -6.47 -0.02
CA GLN A 238 -8.54 -7.50 -0.29
C GLN A 238 -9.03 -8.95 -0.16
N ASP A 239 -10.16 -9.21 0.50
CA ASP A 239 -10.65 -10.60 0.70
C ASP A 239 -11.44 -11.17 -0.51
N THR A 240 -11.52 -10.41 -1.61
CA THR A 240 -12.21 -10.80 -2.84
C THR A 240 -11.27 -11.14 -4.01
N GLU A 241 -9.96 -11.27 -3.80
CA GLU A 241 -8.93 -11.32 -4.86
C GLU A 241 -8.57 -12.71 -5.40
N PHE A 242 -9.31 -13.77 -5.17
CA PHE A 242 -8.96 -15.11 -5.69
C PHE A 242 -9.84 -15.63 -6.84
N GLY A 243 -10.45 -14.73 -7.63
CA GLY A 243 -11.13 -15.05 -8.89
C GLY A 243 -10.99 -13.91 -9.90
N PRO A 244 -11.14 -14.18 -11.22
CA PRO A 244 -11.20 -13.10 -12.21
C PRO A 244 -12.33 -12.15 -11.81
N GLN A 245 -11.97 -10.89 -11.53
CA GLN A 245 -12.95 -9.88 -11.12
C GLN A 245 -13.85 -9.55 -12.31
N PRO A 246 -15.19 -9.58 -12.14
CA PRO A 246 -16.10 -9.23 -13.22
C PRO A 246 -15.86 -7.77 -13.66
N GLY A 247 -15.77 -7.57 -14.97
CA GLY A 247 -15.54 -6.27 -15.60
C GLY A 247 -16.79 -5.72 -16.28
N VAL A 248 -16.61 -4.82 -17.25
CA VAL A 248 -17.69 -4.19 -17.99
C VAL A 248 -18.49 -5.20 -18.82
N ALA A 249 -17.86 -6.22 -19.37
CA ALA A 249 -18.53 -7.24 -20.16
C ALA A 249 -19.56 -8.04 -19.34
N GLU A 250 -19.29 -8.27 -18.07
CA GLU A 250 -20.20 -9.01 -17.18
C GLU A 250 -21.36 -8.17 -16.67
N ILE A 251 -21.41 -6.85 -16.93
CA ILE A 251 -22.54 -5.99 -16.54
C ILE A 251 -23.84 -6.40 -17.24
N GLU A 252 -23.75 -6.93 -18.46
CA GLU A 252 -24.92 -7.46 -19.19
C GLU A 252 -25.62 -8.59 -18.42
N GLN A 253 -24.89 -9.34 -17.60
CA GLN A 253 -25.44 -10.42 -16.76
C GLN A 253 -26.31 -9.87 -15.60
N LEU A 254 -26.22 -8.57 -15.29
CA LEU A 254 -27.07 -7.92 -14.29
C LEU A 254 -28.48 -7.64 -14.85
N ALA A 255 -28.64 -7.69 -16.18
CA ALA A 255 -29.96 -7.52 -16.82
C ALA A 255 -30.92 -8.61 -16.36
N THR A 256 -32.16 -8.23 -16.05
CA THR A 256 -33.21 -9.18 -15.65
C THR A 256 -34.02 -9.64 -16.86
N THR A 257 -33.96 -10.94 -17.13
CA THR A 257 -34.86 -11.61 -18.09
C THR A 257 -36.09 -12.17 -17.31
N GLY A 258 -37.25 -11.58 -17.48
CA GLY A 258 -38.49 -12.08 -16.86
C GLY A 258 -39.42 -11.00 -16.31
N GLN A 259 -40.45 -11.41 -15.55
CA GLN A 259 -41.50 -10.53 -14.97
C GLN A 259 -41.14 -9.91 -13.61
N SER A 260 -39.89 -10.06 -13.13
CA SER A 260 -39.47 -9.50 -11.84
C SER A 260 -39.26 -7.99 -11.94
N LEU A 261 -39.91 -7.23 -11.02
CA LEU A 261 -39.75 -5.78 -10.89
C LEU A 261 -38.69 -5.43 -9.82
N PRO A 262 -37.93 -4.34 -10.00
CA PRO A 262 -37.83 -3.53 -11.23
C PRO A 262 -37.11 -4.29 -12.35
N ARG A 263 -37.48 -4.07 -13.61
CA ARG A 263 -36.82 -4.59 -14.79
C ARG A 263 -35.47 -3.86 -14.97
N ILE A 264 -34.38 -4.61 -15.13
CA ILE A 264 -33.04 -4.03 -15.32
C ILE A 264 -32.69 -4.07 -16.80
N GLN A 265 -32.46 -2.91 -17.40
CA GLN A 265 -31.96 -2.76 -18.76
C GLN A 265 -30.52 -2.31 -18.72
N VAL A 266 -29.66 -2.99 -19.50
CA VAL A 266 -28.23 -2.66 -19.63
C VAL A 266 -27.95 -2.27 -21.07
N THR A 267 -27.24 -1.16 -21.24
CA THR A 267 -26.76 -0.69 -22.55
C THR A 267 -25.27 -0.38 -22.45
N LEU A 268 -24.49 -1.04 -23.28
CA LEU A 268 -23.05 -0.80 -23.43
C LEU A 268 -22.80 -0.11 -24.77
N SER A 269 -22.04 0.98 -24.78
CA SER A 269 -21.70 1.75 -25.99
C SER A 269 -20.24 2.18 -25.99
N GLY A 270 -19.50 1.90 -27.04
CA GLY A 270 -18.07 2.20 -27.16
C GLY A 270 -17.18 0.97 -27.03
N GLU A 271 -15.88 1.19 -27.02
CA GLU A 271 -14.87 0.13 -26.89
C GLU A 271 -14.36 0.03 -25.46
N PHE A 272 -14.23 -1.21 -24.94
CA PHE A 272 -13.80 -1.48 -23.56
C PHE A 272 -12.55 -2.37 -23.49
N GLY A 273 -11.94 -2.71 -24.64
CA GLY A 273 -10.81 -3.67 -24.74
C GLY A 273 -9.56 -3.24 -23.95
N ASP A 274 -9.23 -1.95 -23.97
CA ASP A 274 -8.03 -1.39 -23.29
C ASP A 274 -8.33 -0.81 -21.89
N LEU A 275 -9.45 -1.20 -21.31
CA LEU A 275 -9.84 -0.71 -20.00
C LEU A 275 -9.00 -1.38 -18.89
N SER A 276 -8.46 -0.59 -17.97
CA SER A 276 -7.78 -1.13 -16.79
C SER A 276 -8.71 -2.09 -16.03
N PRO A 277 -8.25 -3.28 -15.62
CA PRO A 277 -9.06 -4.24 -14.84
C PRO A 277 -9.67 -3.62 -13.58
N ALA A 278 -8.94 -2.71 -12.92
CA ALA A 278 -9.43 -1.99 -11.73
C ALA A 278 -10.62 -1.07 -12.05
N VAL A 279 -10.58 -0.39 -13.21
CA VAL A 279 -11.67 0.48 -13.67
C VAL A 279 -12.87 -0.37 -14.08
N GLY A 280 -12.66 -1.46 -14.81
CA GLY A 280 -13.72 -2.39 -15.17
C GLY A 280 -14.46 -2.96 -13.97
N ALA A 281 -13.72 -3.43 -12.96
CA ALA A 281 -14.28 -3.93 -11.70
C ALA A 281 -15.02 -2.84 -10.90
N ALA A 282 -14.52 -1.60 -10.89
CA ALA A 282 -15.20 -0.49 -10.22
C ALA A 282 -16.54 -0.17 -10.86
N ILE A 283 -16.60 -0.14 -12.21
CA ILE A 283 -17.84 0.11 -12.96
C ILE A 283 -18.87 -1.00 -12.68
N TYR A 284 -18.45 -2.27 -12.70
CA TYR A 284 -19.32 -3.39 -12.35
C TYR A 284 -19.90 -3.26 -10.93
N ARG A 285 -19.07 -2.92 -9.95
CA ARG A 285 -19.50 -2.72 -8.56
C ARG A 285 -20.42 -1.53 -8.39
N LEU A 286 -20.16 -0.41 -9.08
CA LEU A 286 -21.05 0.75 -9.07
C LEU A 286 -22.44 0.39 -9.62
N ALA A 287 -22.50 -0.35 -10.72
CA ALA A 287 -23.75 -0.84 -11.28
C ALA A 287 -24.50 -1.78 -10.33
N GLN A 288 -23.81 -2.79 -9.78
CA GLN A 288 -24.36 -3.77 -8.85
C GLN A 288 -24.95 -3.11 -7.59
N GLU A 289 -24.19 -2.20 -6.96
CA GLU A 289 -24.63 -1.49 -5.75
C GLU A 289 -25.81 -0.56 -6.04
N SER A 290 -25.78 0.15 -7.18
CA SER A 290 -26.87 1.04 -7.58
C SER A 290 -28.17 0.27 -7.87
N ILE A 291 -28.09 -0.88 -8.53
CA ILE A 291 -29.24 -1.78 -8.74
C ILE A 291 -29.80 -2.27 -7.39
N THR A 292 -28.92 -2.65 -6.48
CA THR A 292 -29.30 -3.11 -5.13
C THR A 292 -29.99 -1.99 -4.35
N ASN A 293 -29.46 -0.76 -4.46
CA ASN A 293 -30.07 0.43 -3.84
C ASN A 293 -31.43 0.75 -4.43
N ALA A 294 -31.59 0.67 -5.75
CA ALA A 294 -32.87 0.85 -6.41
C ALA A 294 -33.91 -0.18 -5.92
N ARG A 295 -33.57 -1.48 -5.86
CA ARG A 295 -34.45 -2.54 -5.34
C ARG A 295 -34.85 -2.32 -3.88
N ARG A 296 -33.95 -1.74 -3.05
CA ARG A 296 -34.18 -1.54 -1.61
C ARG A 296 -34.92 -0.24 -1.28
N HIS A 297 -34.65 0.84 -2.04
CA HIS A 297 -35.02 2.21 -1.67
C HIS A 297 -35.97 2.89 -2.64
N ALA A 298 -36.01 2.47 -3.91
CA ALA A 298 -36.90 3.06 -4.92
C ALA A 298 -38.31 2.46 -4.82
N ARG A 299 -39.24 3.19 -4.19
CA ARG A 299 -40.64 2.76 -4.11
C ARG A 299 -41.29 2.82 -5.48
N HIS A 300 -42.02 1.76 -5.82
CA HIS A 300 -42.77 1.65 -7.09
C HIS A 300 -41.84 1.77 -8.33
N ALA A 301 -40.58 1.45 -8.20
CA ALA A 301 -39.68 1.38 -9.36
C ALA A 301 -40.11 0.24 -10.27
N THR A 302 -40.33 0.55 -11.54
CA THR A 302 -40.66 -0.43 -12.58
C THR A 302 -39.45 -0.78 -13.43
N GLN A 303 -38.52 0.14 -13.54
CA GLN A 303 -37.33 0.00 -14.39
C GLN A 303 -36.08 0.60 -13.72
N VAL A 304 -34.94 -0.05 -13.95
CA VAL A 304 -33.61 0.48 -13.69
C VAL A 304 -32.80 0.39 -14.98
N THR A 305 -32.29 1.53 -15.45
CA THR A 305 -31.50 1.61 -16.68
C THR A 305 -30.03 1.78 -16.28
N VAL A 306 -29.15 0.89 -16.78
CA VAL A 306 -27.71 0.98 -16.63
C VAL A 306 -27.10 1.26 -18.00
N ALA A 307 -26.51 2.43 -18.18
CA ALA A 307 -25.81 2.80 -19.39
C ALA A 307 -24.32 2.97 -19.11
N VAL A 308 -23.49 2.27 -19.88
CA VAL A 308 -22.02 2.44 -19.84
C VAL A 308 -21.56 2.91 -21.20
N THR A 309 -20.90 4.06 -21.23
CA THR A 309 -20.35 4.65 -22.46
C THR A 309 -18.86 4.84 -22.31
N GLY A 310 -18.06 4.32 -23.25
CA GLY A 310 -16.61 4.46 -23.30
C GLY A 310 -16.20 5.34 -24.48
N ASP A 311 -15.36 6.34 -24.21
CA ASP A 311 -14.61 7.09 -25.22
C ASP A 311 -13.10 6.81 -25.08
N ASP A 312 -12.24 7.49 -25.85
CA ASP A 312 -10.79 7.22 -25.88
C ASP A 312 -10.07 7.56 -24.56
N GLU A 313 -10.65 8.41 -23.70
CA GLU A 313 -10.00 8.90 -22.49
C GLU A 313 -10.67 8.38 -21.20
N GLN A 314 -11.99 8.18 -21.22
CA GLN A 314 -12.77 7.92 -20.02
C GLN A 314 -13.93 6.95 -20.29
N VAL A 315 -14.44 6.38 -19.20
CA VAL A 315 -15.66 5.59 -19.21
C VAL A 315 -16.65 6.21 -18.25
N ARG A 316 -17.87 6.40 -18.74
CA ARG A 316 -19.00 6.92 -17.96
C ARG A 316 -19.99 5.80 -17.70
N VAL A 317 -20.42 5.66 -16.46
CA VAL A 317 -21.54 4.79 -16.08
C VAL A 317 -22.65 5.66 -15.50
N THR A 318 -23.86 5.46 -16.01
CA THR A 318 -25.09 6.14 -15.54
C THR A 318 -26.12 5.09 -15.18
N ILE A 319 -26.67 5.18 -13.98
CA ILE A 319 -27.73 4.30 -13.50
C ILE A 319 -28.91 5.15 -13.07
N ASP A 320 -30.05 4.91 -13.69
CA ASP A 320 -31.30 5.61 -13.43
C ASP A 320 -32.39 4.63 -12.98
N ASP A 321 -33.12 4.93 -11.92
CA ASP A 321 -34.38 4.28 -11.57
C ASP A 321 -35.56 5.25 -11.76
N ASP A 322 -36.75 4.70 -12.00
CA ASP A 322 -37.98 5.45 -12.17
C ASP A 322 -38.85 5.51 -10.89
N GLY A 323 -38.27 5.12 -9.75
CA GLY A 323 -38.99 5.04 -8.48
C GLY A 323 -39.26 6.40 -7.82
N SER A 324 -40.05 6.38 -6.77
CA SER A 324 -40.26 7.56 -5.93
C SER A 324 -39.28 7.52 -4.74
N PRO A 325 -38.58 8.62 -4.43
CA PRO A 325 -37.69 8.65 -3.28
C PRO A 325 -38.53 8.49 -1.99
N THR A 326 -38.06 7.67 -1.06
CA THR A 326 -38.59 7.58 0.29
C THR A 326 -38.42 8.92 0.99
N GLY A 327 -39.49 9.55 1.44
CA GLY A 327 -39.60 10.93 1.96
C GLY A 327 -38.80 11.22 3.25
N ASN A 328 -37.95 10.37 3.73
CA ASN A 328 -37.08 10.64 4.87
C ASN A 328 -35.63 10.71 4.37
N ARG A 329 -35.03 11.91 4.35
CA ARG A 329 -33.64 12.14 4.11
C ARG A 329 -32.82 11.48 5.25
N SER A 330 -32.56 10.18 5.13
CA SER A 330 -31.46 9.59 5.89
C SER A 330 -30.15 10.20 5.39
N PRO A 331 -29.21 10.56 6.28
CA PRO A 331 -27.89 10.98 5.85
C PRO A 331 -27.29 9.90 4.95
N ALA A 332 -26.47 10.30 3.97
CA ALA A 332 -25.91 9.46 2.92
C ALA A 332 -25.49 8.11 3.49
N GLY A 333 -26.20 7.05 3.10
CA GLY A 333 -25.92 5.70 3.58
C GLY A 333 -24.51 5.29 3.16
N TYR A 334 -23.88 4.41 3.92
CA TYR A 334 -22.51 3.92 3.68
C TYR A 334 -22.25 3.46 2.23
N GLY A 335 -23.28 3.02 1.50
CA GLY A 335 -23.19 2.63 0.09
C GLY A 335 -22.80 3.78 -0.86
N LEU A 336 -23.38 4.97 -0.69
CA LEU A 336 -23.04 6.14 -1.52
C LEU A 336 -21.63 6.65 -1.24
N VAL A 337 -21.22 6.68 0.04
CA VAL A 337 -19.88 7.07 0.45
C VAL A 337 -18.85 6.11 -0.15
N GLY A 338 -19.06 4.80 -0.05
CA GLY A 338 -18.15 3.80 -0.61
C GLY A 338 -18.05 3.84 -2.14
N MET A 339 -19.16 4.20 -2.84
CA MET A 339 -19.13 4.43 -4.29
C MET A 339 -18.32 5.66 -4.67
N GLN A 340 -18.47 6.77 -3.95
CA GLN A 340 -17.70 8.00 -4.14
C GLN A 340 -16.21 7.79 -3.90
N GLU A 341 -15.84 7.13 -2.80
CA GLU A 341 -14.44 6.82 -2.48
C GLU A 341 -13.80 5.97 -3.58
N ARG A 342 -14.49 4.95 -4.07
CA ARG A 342 -14.01 4.07 -5.15
C ARG A 342 -13.76 4.82 -6.44
N ALA A 343 -14.66 5.70 -6.85
CA ALA A 343 -14.48 6.53 -8.04
C ALA A 343 -13.30 7.50 -7.86
N SER A 344 -13.18 8.14 -6.70
CA SER A 344 -12.10 9.07 -6.38
C SER A 344 -10.72 8.41 -6.33
N LEU A 345 -10.60 7.19 -5.80
CA LEU A 345 -9.36 6.41 -5.78
C LEU A 345 -8.81 6.10 -7.17
N LEU A 346 -9.68 6.02 -8.18
CA LEU A 346 -9.32 5.81 -9.58
C LEU A 346 -9.14 7.12 -10.36
N GLY A 347 -9.18 8.27 -9.68
CA GLY A 347 -9.03 9.59 -10.33
C GLY A 347 -10.30 10.06 -11.06
N GLY A 348 -11.44 9.42 -10.80
CA GLY A 348 -12.72 9.75 -11.40
C GLY A 348 -13.58 10.68 -10.57
N SER A 349 -14.78 10.97 -11.09
CA SER A 349 -15.81 11.74 -10.41
C SER A 349 -17.07 10.89 -10.19
N PHE A 350 -17.81 11.22 -9.13
CA PHE A 350 -19.07 10.54 -8.74
C PHE A 350 -20.13 11.56 -8.38
N ARG A 351 -21.36 11.32 -8.83
CA ARG A 351 -22.56 12.09 -8.47
C ARG A 351 -23.74 11.16 -8.25
N ALA A 352 -24.50 11.42 -7.22
CA ALA A 352 -25.76 10.72 -6.97
C ALA A 352 -26.80 11.71 -6.46
N GLY A 353 -28.02 11.61 -6.99
CA GLY A 353 -29.09 12.53 -6.63
C GLY A 353 -30.41 12.23 -7.34
N PRO A 354 -31.49 12.99 -7.03
CA PRO A 354 -32.73 12.90 -7.74
C PRO A 354 -32.56 13.14 -9.24
N ALA A 355 -33.19 12.32 -10.07
CA ALA A 355 -33.23 12.54 -11.52
C ALA A 355 -34.12 13.74 -11.87
N ALA A 356 -33.90 14.34 -13.07
CA ALA A 356 -34.56 15.59 -13.47
C ALA A 356 -36.09 15.46 -13.53
N GLU A 357 -36.63 14.34 -13.99
CA GLU A 357 -38.06 14.13 -14.15
C GLU A 357 -38.63 13.28 -13.00
N ARG A 358 -38.05 12.11 -12.75
CA ARG A 358 -38.49 11.17 -11.72
C ARG A 358 -37.41 10.17 -11.41
N GLY A 359 -37.35 9.67 -10.16
CA GLY A 359 -36.40 8.64 -9.75
C GLY A 359 -35.08 9.18 -9.20
N TRP A 360 -34.06 8.33 -9.20
CA TRP A 360 -32.74 8.61 -8.69
C TRP A 360 -31.70 8.31 -9.75
N ARG A 361 -30.69 9.16 -9.86
CA ARG A 361 -29.57 9.00 -10.78
C ARG A 361 -28.27 8.83 -10.02
N VAL A 362 -27.49 7.85 -10.44
CA VAL A 362 -26.07 7.67 -10.08
C VAL A 362 -25.25 7.80 -11.35
N GLU A 363 -24.24 8.65 -11.33
CA GLU A 363 -23.32 8.87 -12.42
C GLU A 363 -21.88 8.82 -11.92
N ALA A 364 -21.02 8.06 -12.60
CA ALA A 364 -19.60 8.10 -12.38
C ALA A 364 -18.82 8.20 -13.70
N VAL A 365 -17.73 8.96 -13.70
CA VAL A 365 -16.82 9.10 -14.83
C VAL A 365 -15.44 8.71 -14.36
N LEU A 366 -14.81 7.73 -15.01
CA LEU A 366 -13.53 7.15 -14.63
C LEU A 366 -12.56 7.23 -15.82
N PRO A 367 -11.29 7.60 -15.62
CA PRO A 367 -10.26 7.51 -16.66
C PRO A 367 -9.99 6.04 -17.01
N ARG A 368 -9.77 5.71 -18.29
CA ARG A 368 -9.59 4.31 -18.76
C ARG A 368 -8.43 3.58 -18.06
N THR A 369 -7.35 4.28 -17.78
CA THR A 369 -6.14 3.71 -17.15
C THR A 369 -6.16 3.77 -15.62
N GLY A 370 -7.13 4.46 -15.03
CA GLY A 370 -7.12 4.78 -13.60
C GLY A 370 -6.12 5.90 -13.27
N ALA A 371 -6.05 6.30 -11.99
CA ALA A 371 -5.09 7.30 -11.54
C ALA A 371 -3.65 6.76 -11.74
N PRO A 372 -2.71 7.55 -12.26
CA PRO A 372 -1.31 7.16 -12.28
C PRO A 372 -0.80 6.95 -10.86
N ARG A 373 -0.12 5.83 -10.61
CA ARG A 373 0.50 5.48 -9.33
C ARG A 373 1.68 6.39 -8.99
#